data_dae1d7168d12f2fa676ab5f82452a36e
#
_entry.id   dae1d7168d12f2fa676ab5f82452a36e
#
_cell.length_a   1.000
_cell.length_b   1.000
_cell.length_c   1.000
_cell.angle_alpha   90.00
_cell.angle_beta   90.00
_cell.angle_gamma   90.00
#
_symmetry.space_group_name_H-M   'P 1'
#
loop_
_entity.id
_entity.type
_entity.pdbx_description
1 polymer ?
#
loop_
_entity_poly.entity_id
_entity_poly.type
_entity_poly.pdbx_seq_one_letter_code
_entity_poly.pdbx_strand_id
1 'polypeptide(L)'
;DTLTLTSRVLEGNLAGVSLHRELPVYLPPQYGTERERRFPVVFYLAGYSGWGRMKIAAERAWDEPLWAEFDRKMTSGELEPAIVAFPDCFTSSGGSQYVNSPALGRFADHVCDELVPAVDAHYRTLADRDRRGVMGKSSGGFGALYLGMTRPDVFGLVCSTAGDSQYDLTMVGDIAKAAQYIQIGR
;
A
#
# COMPACT_ATOMS: atom_id res chain seq x y z
N ASP A 1 1.61 -1.96 15.28
CA ASP A 1 3.07 -2.03 15.21
C ASP A 1 3.60 -1.24 14.00
N THR A 2 4.90 -1.00 13.93
CA THR A 2 5.50 -0.32 12.77
C THR A 2 6.88 -0.92 12.50
N LEU A 3 7.07 -1.44 11.30
CA LEU A 3 8.41 -1.80 10.81
C LEU A 3 9.06 -0.58 10.16
N THR A 4 10.37 -0.49 10.30
CA THR A 4 11.20 0.50 9.59
C THR A 4 12.23 -0.23 8.76
N LEU A 5 12.37 0.15 7.51
CA LEU A 5 13.36 -0.46 6.62
C LEU A 5 14.02 0.61 5.73
N THR A 6 15.23 0.29 5.29
CA THR A 6 15.93 1.08 4.28
C THR A 6 15.83 0.34 2.95
N SER A 7 15.11 0.96 2.01
CA SER A 7 14.88 0.37 0.69
C SER A 7 16.14 0.43 -0.17
N ARG A 8 16.50 -0.70 -0.76
CA ARG A 8 17.57 -0.82 -1.75
C ARG A 8 17.07 -0.58 -3.15
N VAL A 9 15.83 -1.01 -3.44
CA VAL A 9 15.26 -0.86 -4.79
C VAL A 9 14.88 0.58 -5.13
N LEU A 10 14.80 1.46 -4.12
CA LEU A 10 14.60 2.89 -4.32
C LEU A 10 15.90 3.68 -4.43
N GLU A 11 17.07 3.04 -4.32
CA GLU A 11 18.35 3.71 -4.51
C GLU A 11 18.48 4.32 -5.92
N GLY A 12 19.10 5.49 -6.01
CA GLY A 12 19.31 6.19 -7.27
C GLY A 12 18.06 6.82 -7.90
N ASN A 13 16.93 6.90 -7.17
CA ASN A 13 15.76 7.60 -7.68
C ASN A 13 16.05 9.10 -7.91
N LEU A 14 15.60 9.64 -9.03
CA LEU A 14 15.87 11.03 -9.43
C LEU A 14 15.07 12.07 -8.63
N ALA A 15 13.97 11.67 -8.03
CA ALA A 15 13.08 12.55 -7.27
C ALA A 15 13.56 12.81 -5.83
N GLY A 16 14.70 12.24 -5.42
CA GLY A 16 15.22 12.40 -4.05
C GLY A 16 14.30 11.77 -2.98
N VAL A 17 13.56 10.74 -3.34
CA VAL A 17 12.68 10.03 -2.41
C VAL A 17 13.50 9.34 -1.33
N SER A 18 13.11 9.52 -0.07
CA SER A 18 13.79 8.89 1.07
C SER A 18 13.83 7.37 0.92
N LEU A 19 14.96 6.78 1.24
CA LEU A 19 15.12 5.32 1.30
C LEU A 19 14.60 4.75 2.61
N HIS A 20 14.52 5.57 3.68
CA HIS A 20 13.94 5.15 4.96
C HIS A 20 12.42 5.17 4.86
N ARG A 21 11.82 4.00 5.02
CA ARG A 21 10.38 3.80 4.91
C ARG A 21 9.82 3.17 6.17
N GLU A 22 8.66 3.66 6.57
CA GLU A 22 7.87 3.06 7.64
C GLU A 22 6.77 2.18 7.02
N LEU A 23 6.53 1.05 7.66
CA LEU A 23 5.43 0.15 7.32
C LEU A 23 4.60 -0.07 8.59
N PRO A 24 3.56 0.73 8.81
CA PRO A 24 2.58 0.43 9.85
C PRO A 24 1.90 -0.90 9.58
N VAL A 25 1.73 -1.72 10.62
CA VAL A 25 1.12 -3.04 10.54
C VAL A 25 0.08 -3.16 11.66
N TYR A 26 -1.15 -3.41 11.26
CA TYR A 26 -2.22 -3.78 12.17
C TYR A 26 -2.16 -5.29 12.42
N LEU A 27 -2.24 -5.68 13.67
CA LEU A 27 -2.30 -7.07 14.12
C LEU A 27 -3.69 -7.34 14.71
N PRO A 28 -4.38 -8.40 14.28
CA PRO A 28 -5.73 -8.69 14.78
C PRO A 28 -5.71 -9.05 16.27
N PRO A 29 -6.80 -8.86 17.02
CA PRO A 29 -6.87 -9.18 18.46
C PRO A 29 -6.42 -10.61 18.78
N GLN A 30 -6.70 -11.56 17.89
CA GLN A 30 -6.32 -12.97 18.01
C GLN A 30 -4.79 -13.18 17.93
N TYR A 31 -4.04 -12.22 17.39
CA TYR A 31 -2.58 -12.33 17.28
C TYR A 31 -1.91 -12.43 18.66
N GLY A 32 -2.44 -11.76 19.67
CA GLY A 32 -1.93 -11.82 21.05
C GLY A 32 -2.36 -13.08 21.81
N THR A 33 -3.51 -13.64 21.51
CA THR A 33 -4.12 -14.75 22.23
C THR A 33 -3.84 -16.12 21.62
N GLU A 34 -3.78 -16.22 20.29
CA GLU A 34 -3.57 -17.46 19.55
C GLU A 34 -2.11 -17.54 19.05
N ARG A 35 -1.18 -17.86 19.93
CA ARG A 35 0.27 -17.71 19.68
C ARG A 35 0.83 -18.56 18.55
N GLU A 36 0.22 -19.72 18.28
CA GLU A 36 0.64 -20.64 17.22
C GLU A 36 -0.04 -20.39 15.88
N ARG A 37 -1.09 -19.57 15.87
CA ARG A 37 -1.84 -19.26 14.66
C ARG A 37 -1.04 -18.36 13.72
N ARG A 38 -1.06 -18.70 12.42
CA ARG A 38 -0.61 -17.84 11.32
C ARG A 38 -1.82 -17.20 10.66
N PHE A 39 -1.63 -16.02 10.11
CA PHE A 39 -2.70 -15.18 9.60
C PHE A 39 -2.49 -14.83 8.13
N PRO A 40 -3.58 -14.75 7.33
CA PRO A 40 -3.50 -14.12 6.02
C PRO A 40 -3.06 -12.66 6.14
N VAL A 41 -2.54 -12.09 5.05
CA VAL A 41 -2.04 -10.71 5.04
C VAL A 41 -2.72 -9.91 3.95
N VAL A 42 -3.12 -8.68 4.28
CA VAL A 42 -3.64 -7.71 3.32
C VAL A 42 -2.73 -6.49 3.29
N PHE A 43 -2.27 -6.12 2.11
CA PHE A 43 -1.57 -4.86 1.86
C PHE A 43 -2.58 -3.80 1.44
N TYR A 44 -2.80 -2.81 2.30
CA TYR A 44 -3.76 -1.74 2.09
C TYR A 44 -3.05 -0.51 1.52
N LEU A 45 -3.25 -0.24 0.24
CA LEU A 45 -2.63 0.83 -0.51
C LEU A 45 -3.40 2.15 -0.34
N ALA A 46 -2.68 3.22 0.03
CA ALA A 46 -3.27 4.54 0.17
C ALA A 46 -3.58 5.18 -1.20
N GLY A 47 -4.52 6.14 -1.22
CA GLY A 47 -4.75 7.00 -2.38
C GLY A 47 -3.61 8.01 -2.59
N TYR A 48 -3.70 8.81 -3.65
CA TYR A 48 -2.62 9.69 -4.13
C TYR A 48 -2.04 10.63 -3.07
N SER A 49 -2.87 11.21 -2.21
CA SER A 49 -2.45 12.14 -1.16
C SER A 49 -2.22 11.47 0.20
N GLY A 50 -2.27 10.14 0.27
CA GLY A 50 -2.17 9.39 1.52
C GLY A 50 -0.91 8.56 1.64
N TRP A 51 -0.54 8.24 2.86
CA TRP A 51 0.54 7.31 3.20
C TRP A 51 0.13 6.36 4.32
N GLY A 52 0.91 5.32 4.57
CA GLY A 52 0.53 4.22 5.46
C GLY A 52 0.11 4.66 6.86
N ARG A 53 0.92 5.48 7.54
CA ARG A 53 0.62 5.97 8.90
C ARG A 53 -0.68 6.79 8.94
N MET A 54 -0.96 7.58 7.91
CA MET A 54 -2.20 8.37 7.85
C MET A 54 -3.46 7.51 7.90
N LYS A 55 -3.41 6.29 7.35
CA LYS A 55 -4.56 5.37 7.37
C LYS A 55 -4.89 4.85 8.76
N ILE A 56 -3.89 4.68 9.61
CA ILE A 56 -4.08 4.21 10.99
C ILE A 56 -4.34 5.38 11.95
N ALA A 57 -3.66 6.52 11.76
CA ALA A 57 -3.73 7.66 12.66
C ALA A 57 -4.92 8.60 12.39
N ALA A 58 -5.59 8.47 11.25
CA ALA A 58 -6.72 9.33 10.91
C ALA A 58 -7.90 9.07 11.86
N GLU A 59 -8.06 9.94 12.84
CA GLU A 59 -9.31 10.08 13.58
C GLU A 59 -10.34 10.73 12.64
N ARG A 60 -11.41 10.02 12.38
CA ARG A 60 -12.55 10.57 11.65
C ARG A 60 -13.50 11.19 12.65
N ALA A 61 -13.88 12.44 12.45
CA ALA A 61 -14.74 13.16 13.39
C ALA A 61 -16.11 12.49 13.66
N TRP A 62 -16.55 11.64 12.73
CA TRP A 62 -17.89 11.04 12.75
C TRP A 62 -17.88 9.52 12.51
N ASP A 63 -16.73 8.94 12.23
CA ASP A 63 -16.58 7.52 11.92
C ASP A 63 -15.62 6.86 12.90
N GLU A 64 -15.85 5.58 13.15
CA GLU A 64 -14.93 4.71 13.87
C GLU A 64 -13.55 4.70 13.19
N PRO A 65 -12.43 4.79 13.92
CA PRO A 65 -11.10 4.60 13.35
C PRO A 65 -10.98 3.24 12.66
N LEU A 66 -10.25 3.18 11.54
CA LEU A 66 -10.15 1.97 10.72
C LEU A 66 -9.67 0.74 11.52
N TRP A 67 -8.72 0.93 12.43
CA TRP A 67 -8.20 -0.15 13.27
C TRP A 67 -9.25 -0.66 14.27
N ALA A 68 -10.11 0.23 14.81
CA ALA A 68 -11.19 -0.16 15.72
C ALA A 68 -12.31 -0.91 14.97
N GLU A 69 -12.60 -0.50 13.72
CA GLU A 69 -13.50 -1.24 12.84
C GLU A 69 -12.98 -2.66 12.57
N PHE A 70 -11.69 -2.83 12.30
CA PHE A 70 -11.07 -4.14 12.14
C PHE A 70 -11.16 -4.98 13.41
N ASP A 71 -10.82 -4.40 14.57
CA ASP A 71 -10.92 -5.09 15.86
C ASP A 71 -12.33 -5.61 16.12
N ARG A 72 -13.32 -4.76 15.94
CA ARG A 72 -14.72 -5.11 16.15
C ARG A 72 -15.18 -6.22 15.20
N LYS A 73 -14.91 -6.07 13.90
CA LYS A 73 -15.35 -7.03 12.89
C LYS A 73 -14.62 -8.38 12.98
N MET A 74 -13.34 -8.38 13.31
CA MET A 74 -12.57 -9.62 13.48
C MET A 74 -12.91 -10.31 14.81
N THR A 75 -13.25 -9.56 15.85
CA THR A 75 -13.69 -10.13 17.13
C THR A 75 -15.09 -10.73 17.02
N SER A 76 -16.00 -10.09 16.27
CA SER A 76 -17.36 -10.59 16.07
C SER A 76 -17.45 -11.77 15.08
N GLY A 77 -16.38 -12.05 14.34
CA GLY A 77 -16.37 -13.07 13.28
C GLY A 77 -16.99 -12.61 11.95
N GLU A 78 -17.29 -11.31 11.81
CA GLU A 78 -17.75 -10.72 10.54
C GLU A 78 -16.62 -10.71 9.49
N LEU A 79 -15.37 -10.54 9.94
CA LEU A 79 -14.16 -10.68 9.13
C LEU A 79 -13.27 -11.77 9.69
N GLU A 80 -12.63 -12.53 8.79
CA GLU A 80 -11.56 -13.43 9.20
C GLU A 80 -10.37 -12.62 9.75
N PRO A 81 -9.77 -13.03 10.89
CA PRO A 81 -8.60 -12.37 11.43
C PRO A 81 -7.44 -12.35 10.44
N ALA A 82 -6.96 -11.15 10.11
CA ALA A 82 -5.89 -10.92 9.15
C ALA A 82 -4.92 -9.84 9.65
N ILE A 83 -3.66 -9.96 9.28
CA ILE A 83 -2.66 -8.88 9.41
C ILE A 83 -2.92 -7.88 8.27
N VAL A 84 -2.90 -6.58 8.59
CA VAL A 84 -3.03 -5.54 7.55
C VAL A 84 -1.79 -4.66 7.56
N ALA A 85 -1.05 -4.66 6.46
CA ALA A 85 0.12 -3.80 6.26
C ALA A 85 -0.27 -2.57 5.44
N PHE A 86 0.28 -1.40 5.82
CA PHE A 86 -0.02 -0.11 5.19
C PHE A 86 1.25 0.48 4.59
N PRO A 87 1.61 0.13 3.34
CA PRO A 87 2.80 0.64 2.69
C PRO A 87 2.87 2.16 2.61
N ASP A 88 4.03 2.72 2.97
CA ASP A 88 4.35 4.11 2.67
C ASP A 88 5.05 4.19 1.31
N CYS A 89 4.30 4.57 0.29
CA CYS A 89 4.78 4.78 -1.07
C CYS A 89 4.58 6.24 -1.51
N PHE A 90 4.57 7.18 -0.54
CA PHE A 90 4.43 8.60 -0.78
C PHE A 90 5.74 9.22 -1.26
N THR A 91 5.65 10.21 -2.15
CA THR A 91 6.76 10.97 -2.70
C THR A 91 6.52 12.48 -2.54
N SER A 92 7.51 13.31 -2.87
CA SER A 92 7.35 14.77 -2.88
C SER A 92 6.28 15.25 -3.88
N SER A 93 5.92 14.42 -4.87
CA SER A 93 4.89 14.71 -5.87
C SER A 93 3.54 14.03 -5.57
N GLY A 94 3.35 13.46 -4.37
CA GLY A 94 2.20 12.65 -4.02
C GLY A 94 2.48 11.14 -4.08
N GLY A 95 1.46 10.33 -4.29
CA GLY A 95 1.62 8.88 -4.38
C GLY A 95 2.38 8.43 -5.62
N SER A 96 3.12 7.32 -5.50
CA SER A 96 3.93 6.72 -6.57
C SER A 96 3.11 5.93 -7.59
N GLN A 97 1.80 5.84 -7.43
CA GLN A 97 0.90 4.93 -8.17
C GLN A 97 1.29 3.44 -8.05
N TYR A 98 2.21 3.12 -7.14
CA TYR A 98 2.69 1.74 -6.90
C TYR A 98 3.32 1.08 -8.14
N VAL A 99 3.87 1.89 -9.04
CA VAL A 99 4.56 1.43 -10.26
C VAL A 99 6.06 1.64 -10.16
N ASN A 100 6.82 0.94 -10.98
CA ASN A 100 8.22 1.23 -11.18
C ASN A 100 8.36 2.43 -12.14
N SER A 101 9.04 3.48 -11.70
CA SER A 101 9.26 4.70 -12.45
C SER A 101 10.74 5.08 -12.45
N PRO A 102 11.34 5.39 -13.61
CA PRO A 102 12.71 5.91 -13.65
C PRO A 102 12.90 7.19 -12.85
N ALA A 103 11.86 8.02 -12.75
CA ALA A 103 11.92 9.29 -12.03
C ALA A 103 11.69 9.13 -10.51
N LEU A 104 10.64 8.42 -10.13
CA LEU A 104 10.22 8.35 -8.73
C LEU A 104 10.84 7.19 -7.96
N GLY A 105 11.24 6.12 -8.63
CA GLY A 105 11.77 4.90 -8.03
C GLY A 105 10.93 3.66 -8.31
N ARG A 106 11.43 2.49 -7.92
CA ARG A 106 10.85 1.18 -8.21
C ARG A 106 9.87 0.77 -7.13
N PHE A 107 8.72 1.44 -7.03
CA PHE A 107 7.78 1.23 -5.95
C PHE A 107 7.00 -0.09 -6.03
N ALA A 108 6.77 -0.64 -7.21
CA ALA A 108 6.20 -1.98 -7.35
C ALA A 108 7.14 -3.03 -6.72
N ASP A 109 8.43 -2.94 -7.02
CA ASP A 109 9.43 -3.84 -6.45
C ASP A 109 9.62 -3.59 -4.96
N HIS A 110 9.58 -2.32 -4.51
CA HIS A 110 9.61 -2.00 -3.09
C HIS A 110 8.51 -2.74 -2.32
N VAL A 111 7.28 -2.70 -2.80
CA VAL A 111 6.18 -3.43 -2.17
C VAL A 111 6.38 -4.93 -2.23
N CYS A 112 6.70 -5.48 -3.41
CA CYS A 112 6.71 -6.92 -3.64
C CYS A 112 7.98 -7.61 -3.14
N ASP A 113 9.14 -6.97 -3.31
CA ASP A 113 10.43 -7.62 -3.09
C ASP A 113 11.08 -7.20 -1.76
N GLU A 114 10.58 -6.13 -1.11
CA GLU A 114 11.10 -5.68 0.18
C GLU A 114 10.03 -5.74 1.29
N LEU A 115 8.86 -5.09 1.10
CA LEU A 115 7.85 -5.01 2.16
C LEU A 115 7.18 -6.36 2.41
N VAL A 116 6.83 -7.11 1.38
CA VAL A 116 6.21 -8.44 1.54
C VAL A 116 7.13 -9.41 2.29
N PRO A 117 8.40 -9.60 1.89
CA PRO A 117 9.32 -10.43 2.66
C PRO A 117 9.57 -9.94 4.08
N ALA A 118 9.62 -8.61 4.30
CA ALA A 118 9.80 -8.06 5.64
C ALA A 118 8.63 -8.39 6.56
N VAL A 119 7.39 -8.32 6.07
CA VAL A 119 6.19 -8.70 6.83
C VAL A 119 6.21 -10.19 7.14
N ASP A 120 6.53 -11.04 6.16
CA ASP A 120 6.58 -12.49 6.35
C ASP A 120 7.67 -12.92 7.34
N ALA A 121 8.80 -12.18 7.39
CA ALA A 121 9.89 -12.45 8.31
C ALA A 121 9.61 -12.02 9.77
N HIS A 122 8.82 -10.95 9.95
CA HIS A 122 8.59 -10.37 11.28
C HIS A 122 7.30 -10.86 11.95
N TYR A 123 6.32 -11.28 11.18
CA TYR A 123 5.01 -11.66 11.69
C TYR A 123 4.64 -13.11 11.35
N ARG A 124 3.70 -13.64 12.08
CA ARG A 124 3.15 -14.98 11.85
C ARG A 124 2.17 -14.97 10.69
N THR A 125 2.68 -14.84 9.50
CA THR A 125 1.92 -14.82 8.26
C THR A 125 1.72 -16.23 7.69
N LEU A 126 0.64 -16.42 6.94
CA LEU A 126 0.53 -17.47 5.94
C LEU A 126 1.23 -16.96 4.68
N ALA A 127 2.55 -17.25 4.58
CA ALA A 127 3.44 -16.71 3.53
C ALA A 127 3.19 -17.36 2.16
N ASP A 128 1.94 -17.31 1.71
CA ASP A 128 1.47 -17.88 0.45
C ASP A 128 0.68 -16.81 -0.33
N ARG A 129 0.83 -16.78 -1.66
CA ARG A 129 0.10 -15.84 -2.51
C ARG A 129 -1.41 -15.97 -2.37
N ASP A 130 -1.93 -17.17 -2.18
CA ASP A 130 -3.37 -17.42 -2.04
C ASP A 130 -3.93 -16.99 -0.67
N ARG A 131 -3.05 -16.61 0.23
CA ARG A 131 -3.34 -16.04 1.56
C ARG A 131 -2.85 -14.60 1.69
N ARG A 132 -2.44 -13.99 0.57
CA ARG A 132 -1.97 -12.60 0.52
C ARG A 132 -2.82 -11.80 -0.44
N GLY A 133 -3.45 -10.73 0.11
CA GLY A 133 -4.26 -9.79 -0.63
C GLY A 133 -3.59 -8.43 -0.79
N VAL A 134 -3.96 -7.74 -1.86
CA VAL A 134 -3.67 -6.31 -2.04
C VAL A 134 -4.98 -5.57 -2.31
N MET A 135 -5.19 -4.48 -1.60
CA MET A 135 -6.39 -3.66 -1.75
C MET A 135 -6.09 -2.17 -1.68
N GLY A 136 -6.99 -1.36 -2.22
CA GLY A 136 -6.87 0.08 -2.13
C GLY A 136 -8.00 0.84 -2.80
N LYS A 137 -7.97 2.17 -2.62
CA LYS A 137 -8.95 3.09 -3.21
C LYS A 137 -8.24 4.15 -4.04
N SER A 138 -8.86 4.59 -5.16
CA SER A 138 -8.30 5.61 -6.06
C SER A 138 -6.93 5.16 -6.58
N SER A 139 -5.86 5.93 -6.45
CA SER A 139 -4.49 5.51 -6.77
C SER A 139 -4.08 4.19 -6.13
N GLY A 140 -4.52 3.93 -4.88
CA GLY A 140 -4.32 2.63 -4.23
C GLY A 140 -5.11 1.51 -4.90
N GLY A 141 -6.30 1.80 -5.42
CA GLY A 141 -7.10 0.85 -6.21
C GLY A 141 -6.44 0.51 -7.55
N PHE A 142 -5.88 1.50 -8.24
CA PHE A 142 -5.04 1.28 -9.41
C PHE A 142 -3.82 0.43 -9.07
N GLY A 143 -3.09 0.78 -8.01
CA GLY A 143 -1.93 0.02 -7.54
C GLY A 143 -2.26 -1.43 -7.22
N ALA A 144 -3.41 -1.68 -6.59
CA ALA A 144 -3.87 -3.04 -6.31
C ALA A 144 -4.09 -3.86 -7.58
N LEU A 145 -4.76 -3.28 -8.59
CA LEU A 145 -4.94 -3.94 -9.90
C LEU A 145 -3.60 -4.15 -10.60
N TYR A 146 -2.75 -3.12 -10.62
CA TYR A 146 -1.44 -3.19 -11.27
C TYR A 146 -0.56 -4.30 -10.66
N LEU A 147 -0.43 -4.31 -9.34
CA LEU A 147 0.38 -5.32 -8.64
C LEU A 147 -0.21 -6.73 -8.78
N GLY A 148 -1.54 -6.87 -8.69
CA GLY A 148 -2.19 -8.17 -8.88
C GLY A 148 -2.01 -8.75 -10.28
N MET A 149 -1.99 -7.89 -11.32
CA MET A 149 -1.78 -8.33 -12.70
C MET A 149 -0.30 -8.55 -13.05
N THR A 150 0.61 -7.72 -12.52
CA THR A 150 2.04 -7.78 -12.88
C THR A 150 2.86 -8.67 -11.95
N ARG A 151 2.37 -8.90 -10.72
CA ARG A 151 3.01 -9.75 -9.70
C ARG A 151 2.03 -10.79 -9.15
N PRO A 152 1.44 -11.63 -10.02
CA PRO A 152 0.53 -12.70 -9.61
C PRO A 152 1.23 -13.80 -8.79
N ASP A 153 2.55 -13.84 -8.80
CA ASP A 153 3.40 -14.65 -7.94
C ASP A 153 3.34 -14.21 -6.47
N VAL A 154 3.06 -12.93 -6.22
CA VAL A 154 3.04 -12.33 -4.88
C VAL A 154 1.63 -12.25 -4.31
N PHE A 155 0.66 -11.76 -5.09
CA PHE A 155 -0.71 -11.50 -4.65
C PHE A 155 -1.71 -12.41 -5.35
N GLY A 156 -2.46 -13.21 -4.59
CA GLY A 156 -3.54 -14.04 -5.09
C GLY A 156 -4.93 -13.41 -4.99
N LEU A 157 -5.07 -12.40 -4.13
CA LEU A 157 -6.33 -11.71 -3.89
C LEU A 157 -6.18 -10.21 -4.18
N VAL A 158 -7.10 -9.64 -4.96
CA VAL A 158 -7.07 -8.23 -5.36
C VAL A 158 -8.42 -7.58 -5.10
N CYS A 159 -8.42 -6.43 -4.43
CA CYS A 159 -9.61 -5.61 -4.24
C CYS A 159 -9.31 -4.16 -4.63
N SER A 160 -10.01 -3.67 -5.65
CA SER A 160 -9.90 -2.28 -6.11
C SER A 160 -11.21 -1.55 -5.90
N THR A 161 -11.16 -0.43 -5.17
CA THR A 161 -12.30 0.46 -4.99
C THR A 161 -12.04 1.76 -5.73
N ALA A 162 -12.84 2.05 -6.77
CA ALA A 162 -12.69 3.26 -7.59
C ALA A 162 -11.23 3.49 -8.02
N GLY A 163 -10.56 2.43 -8.49
CA GLY A 163 -9.18 2.51 -8.98
C GLY A 163 -9.10 3.42 -10.20
N ASP A 164 -8.07 4.27 -10.22
CA ASP A 164 -7.83 5.15 -11.35
C ASP A 164 -7.61 4.30 -12.61
N SER A 165 -8.22 4.71 -13.72
CA SER A 165 -8.11 3.98 -14.99
C SER A 165 -8.25 4.93 -16.17
N GLN A 166 -7.92 4.45 -17.36
CA GLN A 166 -8.02 5.22 -18.61
C GLN A 166 -7.38 6.61 -18.49
N TYR A 167 -6.12 6.67 -18.06
CA TYR A 167 -5.39 7.93 -17.87
C TYR A 167 -5.35 8.82 -19.11
N ASP A 168 -5.39 8.22 -20.29
CA ASP A 168 -5.51 8.88 -21.60
C ASP A 168 -6.81 9.71 -21.75
N LEU A 169 -7.85 9.38 -20.99
CA LEU A 169 -9.12 10.14 -20.95
C LEU A 169 -9.22 11.00 -19.68
N THR A 170 -8.90 10.44 -18.53
CA THR A 170 -9.11 11.11 -17.23
C THR A 170 -8.08 12.21 -16.96
N MET A 171 -6.87 12.11 -17.51
CA MET A 171 -5.75 13.05 -17.26
C MET A 171 -5.44 13.98 -18.44
N VAL A 172 -6.19 13.94 -19.53
CA VAL A 172 -5.95 14.79 -20.72
C VAL A 172 -5.85 16.29 -20.36
N GLY A 173 -6.76 16.78 -19.52
CA GLY A 173 -6.72 18.19 -19.09
C GLY A 173 -5.51 18.54 -18.26
N ASP A 174 -5.06 17.64 -17.40
CA ASP A 174 -3.91 17.85 -16.52
C ASP A 174 -2.58 17.69 -17.26
N ILE A 175 -2.50 16.75 -18.19
CA ILE A 175 -1.34 16.58 -19.09
C ILE A 175 -1.12 17.86 -19.93
N ALA A 176 -2.18 18.42 -20.49
CA ALA A 176 -2.10 19.65 -21.27
C ALA A 176 -1.61 20.85 -20.42
N LYS A 177 -2.08 20.96 -19.18
CA LYS A 177 -1.61 22.00 -18.24
C LYS A 177 -0.15 21.77 -17.85
N ALA A 178 0.24 20.53 -17.49
CA ALA A 178 1.61 20.21 -17.14
C ALA A 178 2.59 20.51 -18.28
N ALA A 179 2.21 20.21 -19.53
CA ALA A 179 3.03 20.54 -20.71
C ALA A 179 3.28 22.04 -20.86
N GLN A 180 2.30 22.91 -20.54
CA GLN A 180 2.48 24.36 -20.57
C GLN A 180 3.50 24.82 -19.51
N TYR A 181 3.46 24.27 -18.29
CA TYR A 181 4.44 24.60 -17.24
C TYR A 181 5.87 24.18 -17.60
N ILE A 182 6.03 23.02 -18.25
CA ILE A 182 7.34 22.55 -18.71
C ILE A 182 7.92 23.47 -19.79
N GLN A 183 7.08 24.05 -20.66
CA GLN A 183 7.52 24.99 -21.68
C GLN A 183 7.91 26.35 -21.13
N ILE A 184 7.27 26.83 -20.05
CA ILE A 184 7.56 28.13 -19.42
C ILE A 184 8.85 28.06 -18.57
N GLY A 185 9.20 26.90 -18.05
CA GLY A 185 10.40 26.68 -17.22
C GLY A 185 11.72 26.47 -18.01
N ARG A 186 11.71 26.66 -19.32
CA ARG A 186 12.88 26.69 -20.19
C ARG A 186 13.20 28.15 -20.58
#